data_3e7327911675848cd48c767eec95e830
#
_entry.id   3e7327911675848cd48c767eec95e830
#
_cell.length_a   1.000
_cell.length_b   1.000
_cell.length_c   1.000
_cell.angle_alpha   90.00
_cell.angle_beta   90.00
_cell.angle_gamma   90.00
#
_symmetry.space_group_name_H-M   'P 1'
#
loop_
_entity.id
_entity.type
_entity.pdbx_description
1 polymer ?
#
loop_
_entity_poly.entity_id
_entity_poly.type
_entity_poly.pdbx_seq_one_letter_code
_entity_poly.pdbx_strand_id
1 'polypeptide(L)'
;GTIDLVTKVTTLYDENHTPANYLLINADKTETTVAYNKIQEFESFFELIGNYAKVGYAHYDLLTRQGDAQHSWYINIGEQEGTPLSRIIGVYRHIHPEDRRAMLGFLNNAAKGMEDKFNKEVRVLREDGSYTWTHVNLIVKTYAPERNSIELICINYDITRLKATEAMLTDAKEKAEESDRLKSAFLANMSHEIRTPLNAIIGFSSLLPHIEDAEERNHYISLINHNNELLLNIINDVLDLSKIEAGHIELAPVWCNLSDLIDESCTECQPNVPEGVTLKKRYPATPNLIKQDPMRIKQVLSNLISNALKNTVQGYVEISYETTPSETRISVSDTGRGIPEEKLGIIFERFEKTDAFIQGAGLGLPICRSIMEHMNGTIEVTSTVNKGSTFTVVFPCQVRPME
;
A
#
# COMPACT_ATOMS: atom_id res chain seq x y z
N GLY A 1 32.55 -24.97 53.20
CA GLY A 1 32.62 -25.09 51.75
C GLY A 1 33.16 -26.46 51.37
N THR A 2 32.72 -26.99 50.27
CA THR A 2 33.17 -28.27 49.69
C THR A 2 34.52 -28.00 49.05
N ILE A 3 35.51 -28.86 49.25
CA ILE A 3 36.85 -28.79 48.65
C ILE A 3 37.00 -29.96 47.69
N ASP A 4 37.34 -29.67 46.43
CA ASP A 4 37.60 -30.67 45.42
C ASP A 4 39.06 -31.08 45.49
N LEU A 5 39.35 -32.27 45.96
CA LEU A 5 40.68 -32.85 46.12
C LEU A 5 40.91 -33.97 45.08
N VAL A 6 42.00 -33.85 44.31
CA VAL A 6 42.51 -34.95 43.53
C VAL A 6 43.67 -35.62 44.27
N THR A 7 43.46 -36.87 44.68
CA THR A 7 44.49 -37.65 45.37
C THR A 7 45.16 -38.59 44.40
N LYS A 8 46.45 -38.45 44.19
CA LYS A 8 47.30 -39.39 43.49
C LYS A 8 47.97 -40.31 44.47
N VAL A 9 47.72 -41.58 44.38
CA VAL A 9 48.40 -42.61 45.19
C VAL A 9 49.49 -43.24 44.40
N THR A 10 50.71 -43.23 44.91
CA THR A 10 51.84 -43.93 44.26
C THR A 10 52.41 -44.92 45.26
N THR A 11 52.51 -46.17 44.87
CA THR A 11 53.15 -47.22 45.67
C THR A 11 54.65 -47.09 45.61
N LEU A 12 55.27 -47.05 46.79
CA LEU A 12 56.72 -47.10 46.92
C LEU A 12 57.11 -48.52 47.30
N TYR A 13 58.13 -49.04 46.60
CA TYR A 13 58.61 -50.39 46.75
C TYR A 13 59.93 -50.35 47.52
N ASP A 14 60.19 -51.39 48.30
CA ASP A 14 61.54 -51.59 48.95
C ASP A 14 62.55 -52.17 47.95
N GLU A 15 63.77 -52.46 48.42
CA GLU A 15 64.87 -53.03 47.66
C GLU A 15 64.59 -54.43 47.10
N ASN A 16 63.55 -55.10 47.64
CA ASN A 16 63.09 -56.43 47.17
C ASN A 16 61.84 -56.35 46.26
N HIS A 17 61.49 -55.17 45.75
CA HIS A 17 60.28 -54.91 44.92
C HIS A 17 58.95 -55.26 45.63
N THR A 18 58.91 -55.27 46.96
CA THR A 18 57.65 -55.40 47.70
C THR A 18 57.08 -54.02 48.06
N PRO A 19 55.75 -53.85 48.06
CA PRO A 19 55.12 -52.57 48.43
C PRO A 19 55.48 -52.24 49.91
N ALA A 20 56.25 -51.19 50.09
CA ALA A 20 56.73 -50.77 51.42
C ALA A 20 55.92 -49.59 51.99
N ASN A 21 55.52 -48.64 51.13
CA ASN A 21 54.78 -47.45 51.54
C ASN A 21 53.92 -46.94 50.41
N TYR A 22 53.02 -45.98 50.73
CA TYR A 22 52.22 -45.27 49.77
C TYR A 22 52.47 -43.77 49.95
N LEU A 23 52.74 -43.11 48.78
CA LEU A 23 52.81 -41.66 48.72
C LEU A 23 51.46 -41.12 48.27
N LEU A 24 50.82 -40.30 49.12
CA LEU A 24 49.58 -39.61 48.78
C LEU A 24 49.93 -38.15 48.47
N ILE A 25 49.60 -37.73 47.26
CA ILE A 25 49.69 -36.35 46.85
C ILE A 25 48.28 -35.80 46.65
N ASN A 26 47.88 -34.88 47.50
CA ASN A 26 46.58 -34.19 47.43
C ASN A 26 46.78 -32.85 46.75
N ALA A 27 46.02 -32.59 45.67
CA ALA A 27 45.95 -31.27 45.02
C ALA A 27 44.53 -30.73 45.17
N ASP A 28 44.45 -29.53 45.74
CA ASP A 28 43.21 -28.78 45.79
C ASP A 28 42.89 -28.21 44.38
N LYS A 29 41.80 -28.60 43.80
CA LYS A 29 41.33 -28.15 42.50
C LYS A 29 40.06 -27.31 42.56
N THR A 30 39.64 -26.89 43.73
CA THR A 30 38.37 -26.18 43.95
C THR A 30 38.28 -24.93 43.07
N GLU A 31 39.28 -24.07 43.04
CA GLU A 31 39.27 -22.86 42.21
C GLU A 31 39.20 -23.21 40.70
N THR A 32 39.96 -24.24 40.28
CA THR A 32 39.96 -24.70 38.88
C THR A 32 38.60 -25.27 38.49
N THR A 33 37.98 -26.05 39.36
CA THR A 33 36.63 -26.64 39.11
C THR A 33 35.57 -25.54 39.07
N VAL A 34 35.61 -24.57 39.98
CA VAL A 34 34.67 -23.42 39.99
C VAL A 34 34.83 -22.58 38.72
N ALA A 35 36.07 -22.30 38.29
CA ALA A 35 36.35 -21.56 37.08
C ALA A 35 35.86 -22.31 35.84
N TYR A 36 36.10 -23.62 35.78
CA TYR A 36 35.63 -24.47 34.71
C TYR A 36 34.08 -24.53 34.60
N ASN A 37 33.40 -24.68 35.73
CA ASN A 37 31.97 -24.70 35.78
C ASN A 37 31.34 -23.36 35.33
N LYS A 38 31.94 -22.24 35.74
CA LYS A 38 31.53 -20.92 35.24
C LYS A 38 31.71 -20.75 33.75
N ILE A 39 32.78 -21.25 33.18
CA ILE A 39 33.01 -21.23 31.73
C ILE A 39 31.91 -22.04 31.02
N GLN A 40 31.61 -23.24 31.50
CA GLN A 40 30.58 -24.11 30.96
C GLN A 40 29.17 -23.46 31.06
N GLU A 41 28.86 -22.78 32.16
CA GLU A 41 27.62 -22.01 32.30
C GLU A 41 27.53 -20.88 31.28
N PHE A 42 28.65 -20.13 31.11
CA PHE A 42 28.71 -19.09 30.07
C PHE A 42 28.55 -19.63 28.66
N GLU A 43 29.23 -20.71 28.31
CA GLU A 43 29.12 -21.36 27.00
C GLU A 43 27.67 -21.78 26.72
N SER A 44 27.03 -22.48 27.68
CA SER A 44 25.63 -22.89 27.58
C SER A 44 24.67 -21.70 27.44
N PHE A 45 24.93 -20.61 28.17
CA PHE A 45 24.13 -19.39 28.08
C PHE A 45 24.29 -18.69 26.74
N PHE A 46 25.51 -18.59 26.20
CA PHE A 46 25.75 -18.03 24.86
C PHE A 46 25.13 -18.89 23.76
N GLU A 47 25.20 -20.21 23.86
CA GLU A 47 24.55 -21.12 22.92
C GLU A 47 23.02 -20.99 22.94
N LEU A 48 22.44 -20.85 24.12
CA LEU A 48 20.99 -20.62 24.28
C LEU A 48 20.58 -19.28 23.65
N ILE A 49 21.29 -18.21 23.92
CA ILE A 49 21.03 -16.88 23.29
C ILE A 49 21.21 -16.97 21.78
N GLY A 50 22.27 -17.59 21.28
CA GLY A 50 22.54 -17.77 19.86
C GLY A 50 21.38 -18.45 19.15
N ASN A 51 20.84 -19.51 19.72
CA ASN A 51 19.74 -20.27 19.15
C ASN A 51 18.39 -19.54 19.23
N TYR A 52 18.05 -18.92 20.36
CA TYR A 52 16.78 -18.20 20.53
C TYR A 52 16.73 -16.87 19.81
N ALA A 53 17.78 -16.07 19.91
CA ALA A 53 17.85 -14.74 19.30
C ALA A 53 18.40 -14.76 17.86
N LYS A 54 18.76 -15.96 17.34
CA LYS A 54 19.42 -16.13 16.04
C LYS A 54 20.67 -15.25 15.88
N VAL A 55 21.38 -15.03 16.98
CA VAL A 55 22.63 -14.29 17.01
C VAL A 55 23.78 -15.29 16.79
N GLY A 56 24.53 -15.07 15.74
CA GLY A 56 25.75 -15.84 15.44
C GLY A 56 26.99 -15.13 15.92
N TYR A 57 27.92 -15.91 16.44
CA TYR A 57 29.24 -15.47 16.87
C TYR A 57 30.32 -16.24 16.13
N ALA A 58 31.37 -15.54 15.71
CA ALA A 58 32.61 -16.13 15.24
C ALA A 58 33.80 -15.34 15.77
N HIS A 59 34.87 -16.07 16.11
CA HIS A 59 36.18 -15.53 16.44
C HIS A 59 37.21 -16.15 15.51
N TYR A 60 37.95 -15.35 14.78
CA TYR A 60 38.91 -15.86 13.81
C TYR A 60 40.08 -14.91 13.60
N ASP A 61 41.18 -15.48 13.18
CA ASP A 61 42.32 -14.72 12.73
C ASP A 61 42.24 -14.42 11.25
N LEU A 62 42.38 -13.14 10.87
CA LEU A 62 42.23 -12.68 9.49
C LEU A 62 43.32 -13.19 8.54
N LEU A 63 44.55 -13.33 9.05
CA LEU A 63 45.72 -13.71 8.23
C LEU A 63 45.75 -15.22 7.97
N THR A 64 45.52 -16.01 9.01
CA THR A 64 45.50 -17.48 8.93
C THR A 64 44.14 -18.04 8.48
N ARG A 65 43.04 -17.25 8.63
CA ARG A 65 41.67 -17.64 8.43
C ARG A 65 41.26 -18.85 9.25
N GLN A 66 41.86 -19.02 10.43
CA GLN A 66 41.54 -20.05 11.40
C GLN A 66 40.74 -19.44 12.55
N GLY A 67 39.92 -20.24 13.22
CA GLY A 67 39.11 -19.82 14.35
C GLY A 67 37.85 -20.68 14.49
N ASP A 68 36.94 -20.20 15.30
CA ASP A 68 35.71 -20.90 15.67
C ASP A 68 34.49 -20.04 15.34
N ALA A 69 33.41 -20.71 14.96
CA ALA A 69 32.13 -20.06 14.71
C ALA A 69 30.98 -20.94 15.19
N GLN A 70 29.95 -20.31 15.74
CA GLN A 70 28.75 -20.98 16.18
C GLN A 70 27.80 -21.30 15.02
N HIS A 71 26.94 -22.29 15.21
CA HIS A 71 25.92 -22.71 14.24
C HIS A 71 25.12 -21.55 13.63
N SER A 72 24.58 -20.65 14.48
CA SER A 72 23.82 -19.49 14.03
C SER A 72 24.63 -18.53 13.12
N TRP A 73 25.96 -18.43 13.33
CA TRP A 73 26.80 -17.60 12.48
C TRP A 73 26.83 -18.10 11.03
N TYR A 74 26.98 -19.43 10.83
CA TYR A 74 26.98 -20.02 9.49
C TYR A 74 25.63 -19.80 8.79
N ILE A 75 24.53 -20.07 9.48
CA ILE A 75 23.18 -19.91 8.93
C ILE A 75 22.92 -18.47 8.51
N ASN A 76 23.28 -17.50 9.35
CA ASN A 76 23.02 -16.09 9.09
C ASN A 76 23.78 -15.53 7.88
N ILE A 77 24.86 -16.16 7.46
CA ILE A 77 25.61 -15.80 6.25
C ILE A 77 25.38 -16.76 5.08
N GLY A 78 24.43 -17.70 5.21
CA GLY A 78 24.04 -18.65 4.16
C GLY A 78 25.03 -19.80 3.95
N GLU A 79 25.87 -20.09 4.93
CA GLU A 79 26.85 -21.18 4.85
C GLU A 79 26.40 -22.41 5.64
N GLN A 80 26.91 -23.57 5.27
CA GLN A 80 26.67 -24.81 5.99
C GLN A 80 27.61 -24.88 7.21
N GLU A 81 27.06 -25.32 8.36
CA GLU A 81 27.85 -25.56 9.57
C GLU A 81 29.02 -26.52 9.31
N GLY A 82 30.17 -26.21 9.90
CA GLY A 82 31.39 -26.98 9.73
C GLY A 82 32.17 -26.68 8.44
N THR A 83 31.66 -25.80 7.58
CA THR A 83 32.45 -25.28 6.46
C THR A 83 33.72 -24.58 7.01
N PRO A 84 34.94 -24.99 6.55
CA PRO A 84 36.16 -24.35 7.02
C PRO A 84 36.14 -22.83 6.82
N LEU A 85 36.44 -22.05 7.88
CA LEU A 85 36.44 -20.59 7.84
C LEU A 85 37.36 -20.04 6.74
N SER A 86 38.43 -20.74 6.41
CA SER A 86 39.34 -20.40 5.30
C SER A 86 38.66 -20.37 3.92
N ARG A 87 37.53 -21.06 3.76
CA ARG A 87 36.72 -21.04 2.52
C ARG A 87 35.65 -19.94 2.52
N ILE A 88 35.33 -19.40 3.68
CA ILE A 88 34.30 -18.38 3.87
C ILE A 88 34.92 -17.00 3.95
N ILE A 89 35.88 -16.80 4.86
CA ILE A 89 36.50 -15.52 5.13
C ILE A 89 37.25 -15.02 3.91
N GLY A 90 36.90 -13.83 3.45
CA GLY A 90 37.46 -13.22 2.24
C GLY A 90 36.83 -13.70 0.94
N VAL A 91 35.87 -14.62 0.97
CA VAL A 91 35.11 -15.09 -0.19
C VAL A 91 33.66 -14.62 -0.14
N TYR A 92 32.92 -14.95 0.94
CA TYR A 92 31.55 -14.55 1.22
C TYR A 92 30.61 -14.68 -0.01
N ARG A 93 30.60 -15.86 -0.62
CA ARG A 93 29.92 -16.14 -1.90
C ARG A 93 28.41 -15.91 -1.87
N HIS A 94 27.76 -16.08 -0.71
CA HIS A 94 26.32 -15.91 -0.54
C HIS A 94 25.93 -14.47 -0.22
N ILE A 95 26.88 -13.58 0.03
CA ILE A 95 26.59 -12.17 0.25
C ILE A 95 26.44 -11.45 -1.08
N HIS A 96 25.43 -10.59 -1.18
CA HIS A 96 25.16 -9.76 -2.37
C HIS A 96 26.43 -9.04 -2.84
N PRO A 97 26.71 -8.96 -4.17
CA PRO A 97 27.97 -8.43 -4.68
C PRO A 97 28.38 -7.03 -4.16
N GLU A 98 27.41 -6.14 -4.00
CA GLU A 98 27.67 -4.79 -3.47
C GLU A 98 28.10 -4.83 -2.00
N ASP A 99 27.36 -5.59 -1.18
CA ASP A 99 27.59 -5.70 0.26
C ASP A 99 28.89 -6.45 0.52
N ARG A 100 29.18 -7.49 -0.27
CA ARG A 100 30.44 -8.23 -0.26
C ARG A 100 31.62 -7.33 -0.56
N ARG A 101 31.50 -6.39 -1.50
CA ARG A 101 32.57 -5.44 -1.82
C ARG A 101 32.92 -4.59 -0.60
N ALA A 102 31.92 -4.10 0.12
CA ALA A 102 32.12 -3.32 1.34
C ALA A 102 32.80 -4.14 2.44
N MET A 103 32.39 -5.38 2.64
CA MET A 103 32.97 -6.29 3.62
C MET A 103 34.43 -6.63 3.29
N LEU A 104 34.75 -6.95 2.04
CA LEU A 104 36.12 -7.22 1.59
C LEU A 104 36.99 -5.96 1.70
N GLY A 105 36.44 -4.79 1.43
CA GLY A 105 37.11 -3.48 1.64
C GLY A 105 37.53 -3.30 3.10
N PHE A 106 36.61 -3.55 4.03
CA PHE A 106 36.90 -3.52 5.46
C PHE A 106 38.01 -4.49 5.85
N LEU A 107 37.94 -5.77 5.42
CA LEU A 107 38.97 -6.76 5.75
C LEU A 107 40.37 -6.34 5.26
N ASN A 108 40.45 -5.75 4.07
CA ASN A 108 41.72 -5.24 3.53
C ASN A 108 42.26 -4.05 4.35
N ASN A 109 41.37 -3.16 4.80
CA ASN A 109 41.76 -2.01 5.65
C ASN A 109 42.12 -2.45 7.06
N ALA A 110 41.37 -3.43 7.62
CA ALA A 110 41.71 -4.01 8.94
C ALA A 110 43.07 -4.72 8.91
N ALA A 111 43.39 -5.41 7.83
CA ALA A 111 44.72 -6.03 7.65
C ALA A 111 45.87 -5.00 7.63
N LYS A 112 45.57 -3.74 7.27
CA LYS A 112 46.56 -2.62 7.28
C LYS A 112 46.50 -1.79 8.56
N GLY A 113 45.61 -2.12 9.51
CA GLY A 113 45.39 -1.35 10.73
C GLY A 113 44.71 0.01 10.51
N MET A 114 44.00 0.16 9.38
CA MET A 114 43.30 1.40 9.02
C MET A 114 41.87 1.47 9.55
N GLU A 115 41.21 0.31 9.74
CA GLU A 115 39.86 0.17 10.28
C GLU A 115 39.80 -0.92 11.33
N ASP A 116 39.07 -0.70 12.42
CA ASP A 116 38.92 -1.64 13.51
C ASP A 116 37.47 -2.15 13.68
N LYS A 117 36.50 -1.57 12.99
CA LYS A 117 35.08 -1.91 13.11
C LYS A 117 34.35 -1.87 11.77
N PHE A 118 33.49 -2.86 11.57
CA PHE A 118 32.52 -2.90 10.48
C PHE A 118 31.15 -3.18 11.07
N ASN A 119 30.18 -2.33 10.78
CA ASN A 119 28.80 -2.47 11.24
C ASN A 119 27.88 -2.12 10.08
N LYS A 120 27.34 -3.15 9.43
CA LYS A 120 26.44 -2.98 8.28
C LYS A 120 25.42 -4.10 8.18
N GLU A 121 24.32 -3.76 7.53
CA GLU A 121 23.33 -4.72 7.07
C GLU A 121 23.75 -5.26 5.69
N VAL A 122 23.68 -6.56 5.52
CA VAL A 122 24.06 -7.24 4.27
C VAL A 122 22.93 -8.16 3.80
N ARG A 123 22.80 -8.28 2.50
CA ARG A 123 21.87 -9.22 1.85
C ARG A 123 22.57 -10.55 1.65
N VAL A 124 21.94 -11.62 2.11
CA VAL A 124 22.44 -12.99 2.01
C VAL A 124 21.53 -13.78 1.05
N LEU A 125 22.10 -14.27 -0.04
CA LEU A 125 21.40 -15.05 -1.05
C LEU A 125 21.04 -16.44 -0.50
N ARG A 126 19.79 -16.85 -0.68
CA ARG A 126 19.29 -18.19 -0.37
C ARG A 126 19.28 -19.09 -1.60
N GLU A 127 19.12 -20.38 -1.39
CA GLU A 127 19.09 -21.38 -2.46
C GLU A 127 17.94 -21.17 -3.47
N ASP A 128 16.83 -20.59 -3.02
CA ASP A 128 15.67 -20.26 -3.86
C ASP A 128 15.85 -18.96 -4.67
N GLY A 129 17.00 -18.30 -4.56
CA GLY A 129 17.31 -17.04 -5.23
C GLY A 129 16.80 -15.79 -4.49
N SER A 130 16.11 -15.94 -3.36
CA SER A 130 15.70 -14.82 -2.51
C SER A 130 16.88 -14.32 -1.65
N TYR A 131 16.71 -13.11 -1.08
CA TYR A 131 17.67 -12.56 -0.15
C TYR A 131 17.07 -12.47 1.26
N THR A 132 17.88 -12.82 2.26
CA THR A 132 17.61 -12.46 3.66
C THR A 132 18.54 -11.35 4.10
N TRP A 133 18.13 -10.60 5.10
CA TRP A 133 18.91 -9.51 5.65
C TRP A 133 19.62 -9.94 6.92
N THR A 134 20.91 -9.74 6.96
CA THR A 134 21.74 -10.04 8.13
C THR A 134 22.50 -8.78 8.56
N HIS A 135 22.40 -8.45 9.83
CA HIS A 135 23.23 -7.41 10.41
C HIS A 135 24.58 -8.04 10.80
N VAL A 136 25.67 -7.45 10.33
CA VAL A 136 27.03 -7.94 10.56
C VAL A 136 27.84 -6.88 11.30
N ASN A 137 28.38 -7.27 12.44
CA ASN A 137 29.28 -6.45 13.24
C ASN A 137 30.63 -7.19 13.38
N LEU A 138 31.68 -6.64 12.77
CA LEU A 138 33.05 -7.14 12.88
C LEU A 138 33.88 -6.16 13.68
N ILE A 139 34.69 -6.67 14.62
CA ILE A 139 35.54 -5.87 15.47
C ILE A 139 36.94 -6.51 15.48
N VAL A 140 37.98 -5.72 15.26
CA VAL A 140 39.36 -6.15 15.45
C VAL A 140 39.64 -6.18 16.95
N LYS A 141 39.80 -7.39 17.49
CA LYS A 141 40.09 -7.62 18.92
C LYS A 141 41.60 -7.43 19.24
N THR A 142 42.42 -7.99 18.36
CA THR A 142 43.88 -7.94 18.51
C THR A 142 44.53 -7.60 17.18
N TYR A 143 45.42 -6.64 17.15
CA TYR A 143 46.20 -6.28 15.97
C TYR A 143 47.68 -6.47 16.27
N ALA A 144 48.24 -7.58 15.82
CA ALA A 144 49.65 -7.97 16.04
C ALA A 144 50.24 -8.56 14.76
N PRO A 145 50.41 -7.76 13.70
CA PRO A 145 50.92 -8.25 12.41
C PRO A 145 52.34 -8.79 12.48
N GLU A 146 53.16 -8.29 13.43
CA GLU A 146 54.51 -8.79 13.71
C GLU A 146 54.52 -10.23 14.22
N ARG A 147 53.39 -10.69 14.81
CA ARG A 147 53.17 -12.09 15.25
C ARG A 147 52.37 -12.89 14.27
N ASN A 148 52.11 -12.33 13.07
CA ASN A 148 51.26 -12.92 12.02
C ASN A 148 49.85 -13.20 12.53
N SER A 149 49.27 -12.30 13.36
CA SER A 149 47.94 -12.45 13.94
C SER A 149 47.17 -11.13 13.93
N ILE A 150 45.92 -11.20 13.42
CA ILE A 150 44.92 -10.15 13.51
C ILE A 150 43.60 -10.82 13.85
N GLU A 151 43.25 -10.80 15.13
CA GLU A 151 42.01 -11.44 15.61
C GLU A 151 40.78 -10.56 15.42
N LEU A 152 39.74 -11.14 14.83
CA LEU A 152 38.43 -10.51 14.68
C LEU A 152 37.35 -11.28 15.44
N ILE A 153 36.45 -10.51 15.99
CA ILE A 153 35.16 -10.99 16.50
C ILE A 153 34.07 -10.56 15.52
N CYS A 154 33.24 -11.50 15.08
CA CYS A 154 32.06 -11.25 14.26
C CYS A 154 30.81 -11.61 15.05
N ILE A 155 29.90 -10.67 15.15
CA ILE A 155 28.52 -10.92 15.61
C ILE A 155 27.59 -10.64 14.43
N ASN A 156 26.74 -11.59 14.11
CA ASN A 156 25.74 -11.40 13.08
C ASN A 156 24.36 -11.89 13.56
N TYR A 157 23.29 -11.32 13.03
CA TYR A 157 21.93 -11.74 13.34
C TYR A 157 20.97 -11.42 12.18
N ASP A 158 19.96 -12.29 12.03
CA ASP A 158 18.94 -12.15 11.00
C ASP A 158 17.98 -11.00 11.33
N ILE A 159 17.89 -10.02 10.45
CA ILE A 159 16.99 -8.86 10.55
C ILE A 159 15.91 -8.87 9.46
N THR A 160 15.70 -10.01 8.78
CA THR A 160 14.75 -10.10 7.67
C THR A 160 13.33 -9.74 8.10
N ARG A 161 12.90 -10.24 9.27
CA ARG A 161 11.58 -9.90 9.83
C ARG A 161 11.48 -8.41 10.19
N LEU A 162 12.54 -7.83 10.72
CA LEU A 162 12.59 -6.39 11.02
C LEU A 162 12.42 -5.56 9.75
N LYS A 163 13.16 -5.90 8.70
CA LYS A 163 13.07 -5.22 7.39
C LYS A 163 11.70 -5.37 6.75
N ALA A 164 11.10 -6.56 6.81
CA ALA A 164 9.74 -6.77 6.31
C ALA A 164 8.71 -5.92 7.06
N THR A 165 8.82 -5.84 8.40
CA THR A 165 7.93 -5.02 9.23
C THR A 165 8.12 -3.51 8.95
N GLU A 166 9.36 -3.07 8.80
CA GLU A 166 9.70 -1.68 8.45
C GLU A 166 9.11 -1.29 7.08
N ALA A 167 9.23 -2.16 6.08
CA ALA A 167 8.64 -1.96 4.75
C ALA A 167 7.10 -1.89 4.80
N MET A 168 6.45 -2.81 5.55
CA MET A 168 4.99 -2.79 5.73
C MET A 168 4.52 -1.52 6.45
N LEU A 169 5.25 -1.06 7.46
CA LEU A 169 4.93 0.17 8.20
C LEU A 169 5.06 1.40 7.31
N THR A 170 6.11 1.45 6.49
CA THR A 170 6.32 2.55 5.53
C THR A 170 5.19 2.61 4.50
N ASP A 171 4.82 1.48 3.89
CA ASP A 171 3.70 1.40 2.95
C ASP A 171 2.36 1.80 3.59
N ALA A 172 2.09 1.31 4.81
CA ALA A 172 0.88 1.68 5.54
C ALA A 172 0.86 3.19 5.89
N LYS A 173 2.00 3.76 6.27
CA LYS A 173 2.14 5.19 6.54
C LYS A 173 1.88 6.02 5.27
N GLU A 174 2.51 5.67 4.16
CA GLU A 174 2.33 6.38 2.88
C GLU A 174 0.86 6.36 2.43
N LYS A 175 0.18 5.20 2.55
CA LYS A 175 -1.25 5.08 2.26
C LYS A 175 -2.13 5.93 3.18
N ALA A 176 -1.80 5.99 4.48
CA ALA A 176 -2.52 6.81 5.44
C ALA A 176 -2.33 8.31 5.17
N GLU A 177 -1.11 8.75 4.88
CA GLU A 177 -0.80 10.14 4.55
C GLU A 177 -1.50 10.58 3.25
N GLU A 178 -1.52 9.72 2.23
CA GLU A 178 -2.24 10.00 0.98
C GLU A 178 -3.75 10.08 1.21
N SER A 179 -4.33 9.18 2.00
CA SER A 179 -5.76 9.24 2.38
C SER A 179 -6.10 10.54 3.10
N ASP A 180 -5.24 10.99 4.02
CA ASP A 180 -5.44 12.23 4.79
C ASP A 180 -5.32 13.46 3.88
N ARG A 181 -4.37 13.45 2.95
CA ARG A 181 -4.21 14.49 1.92
C ARG A 181 -5.45 14.61 1.04
N LEU A 182 -5.98 13.48 0.57
CA LEU A 182 -7.19 13.43 -0.26
C LEU A 182 -8.42 13.92 0.51
N LYS A 183 -8.57 13.53 1.79
CA LYS A 183 -9.65 14.04 2.66
C LYS A 183 -9.56 15.55 2.87
N SER A 184 -8.37 16.08 3.11
CA SER A 184 -8.17 17.51 3.31
C SER A 184 -8.48 18.32 2.05
N ALA A 185 -8.03 17.85 0.89
CA ALA A 185 -8.36 18.43 -0.41
C ALA A 185 -9.87 18.37 -0.69
N PHE A 186 -10.53 17.24 -0.34
CA PHE A 186 -11.98 17.10 -0.42
C PHE A 186 -12.71 18.16 0.37
N LEU A 187 -12.39 18.34 1.66
CA LEU A 187 -13.05 19.34 2.52
C LEU A 187 -12.81 20.77 2.02
N ALA A 188 -11.62 21.09 1.56
CA ALA A 188 -11.29 22.40 1.01
C ALA A 188 -12.11 22.71 -0.25
N ASN A 189 -12.18 21.76 -1.19
CA ASN A 189 -12.95 21.91 -2.42
C ASN A 189 -14.45 22.00 -2.14
N MET A 190 -14.99 21.18 -1.23
CA MET A 190 -16.39 21.26 -0.81
C MET A 190 -16.74 22.63 -0.22
N SER A 191 -15.88 23.15 0.66
CA SER A 191 -16.09 24.47 1.24
C SER A 191 -16.15 25.55 0.17
N HIS A 192 -15.35 25.44 -0.87
CA HIS A 192 -15.37 26.40 -1.98
C HIS A 192 -16.64 26.26 -2.84
N GLU A 193 -16.99 25.03 -3.24
CA GLU A 193 -18.17 24.75 -4.08
C GLU A 193 -19.49 25.11 -3.38
N ILE A 194 -19.58 24.97 -2.05
CA ILE A 194 -20.71 25.41 -1.24
C ILE A 194 -20.75 26.95 -1.10
N ARG A 195 -19.60 27.58 -0.90
CA ARG A 195 -19.52 29.03 -0.65
C ARG A 195 -19.97 29.87 -1.84
N THR A 196 -19.65 29.41 -3.06
CA THR A 196 -19.96 30.16 -4.30
C THR A 196 -21.48 30.38 -4.48
N PRO A 197 -22.33 29.32 -4.55
CA PRO A 197 -23.78 29.51 -4.67
C PRO A 197 -24.38 30.19 -3.43
N LEU A 198 -23.88 29.93 -2.23
CA LEU A 198 -24.36 30.57 -1.00
C LEU A 198 -24.15 32.08 -1.05
N ASN A 199 -22.97 32.56 -1.45
CA ASN A 199 -22.68 33.96 -1.61
C ASN A 199 -23.56 34.63 -2.69
N ALA A 200 -23.84 33.90 -3.78
CA ALA A 200 -24.75 34.37 -4.82
C ALA A 200 -26.18 34.56 -4.27
N ILE A 201 -26.69 33.56 -3.52
CA ILE A 201 -28.01 33.65 -2.86
C ILE A 201 -28.07 34.86 -1.92
N ILE A 202 -27.07 35.01 -1.04
CA ILE A 202 -27.01 36.14 -0.09
C ILE A 202 -26.93 37.47 -0.85
N GLY A 203 -26.06 37.57 -1.85
CA GLY A 203 -25.89 38.78 -2.65
C GLY A 203 -27.16 39.22 -3.38
N PHE A 204 -27.78 38.29 -4.12
CA PHE A 204 -29.02 38.60 -4.84
C PHE A 204 -30.19 38.89 -3.91
N SER A 205 -30.28 38.14 -2.79
CA SER A 205 -31.35 38.42 -1.79
C SER A 205 -31.21 39.77 -1.17
N SER A 206 -29.99 40.31 -0.95
CA SER A 206 -29.77 41.64 -0.41
C SER A 206 -30.15 42.78 -1.38
N LEU A 207 -30.20 42.50 -2.68
CA LEU A 207 -30.60 43.44 -3.72
C LEU A 207 -32.12 43.56 -3.88
N LEU A 208 -32.88 42.44 -3.64
CA LEU A 208 -34.34 42.41 -3.84
C LEU A 208 -35.15 43.57 -3.24
N PRO A 209 -34.83 44.06 -2.01
CA PRO A 209 -35.58 45.18 -1.42
C PRO A 209 -35.40 46.53 -2.15
N HIS A 210 -34.36 46.65 -2.99
CA HIS A 210 -34.01 47.88 -3.70
C HIS A 210 -34.46 47.86 -5.17
N ILE A 211 -35.08 46.78 -5.64
CA ILE A 211 -35.53 46.63 -7.03
C ILE A 211 -37.02 46.98 -7.13
N GLU A 212 -37.33 48.03 -7.87
CA GLU A 212 -38.70 48.46 -8.12
C GLU A 212 -39.33 47.74 -9.33
N ASP A 213 -38.51 47.43 -10.35
CA ASP A 213 -38.96 46.74 -11.56
C ASP A 213 -39.30 45.26 -11.30
N ALA A 214 -40.47 44.85 -11.74
CA ALA A 214 -40.97 43.49 -11.53
C ALA A 214 -40.22 42.46 -12.35
N GLU A 215 -39.78 42.78 -13.59
CA GLU A 215 -39.07 41.86 -14.46
C GLU A 215 -37.66 41.61 -13.91
N GLU A 216 -36.98 42.66 -13.49
CA GLU A 216 -35.66 42.58 -12.85
C GLU A 216 -35.74 41.82 -11.53
N ARG A 217 -36.77 42.05 -10.69
CA ARG A 217 -36.98 41.29 -9.46
C ARG A 217 -37.19 39.81 -9.71
N ASN A 218 -37.99 39.43 -10.71
CA ASN A 218 -38.20 38.05 -11.10
C ASN A 218 -36.90 37.38 -11.61
N HIS A 219 -36.07 38.15 -12.31
CA HIS A 219 -34.77 37.66 -12.74
C HIS A 219 -33.85 37.29 -11.54
N TYR A 220 -33.75 38.16 -10.51
CA TYR A 220 -32.98 37.87 -9.31
C TYR A 220 -33.55 36.69 -8.52
N ILE A 221 -34.88 36.56 -8.42
CA ILE A 221 -35.54 35.40 -7.82
C ILE A 221 -35.14 34.10 -8.56
N SER A 222 -35.13 34.12 -9.89
CA SER A 222 -34.70 33.00 -10.70
C SER A 222 -33.24 32.59 -10.43
N LEU A 223 -32.35 33.61 -10.30
CA LEU A 223 -30.93 33.37 -9.95
C LEU A 223 -30.77 32.76 -8.56
N ILE A 224 -31.56 33.23 -7.57
CA ILE A 224 -31.55 32.67 -6.22
C ILE A 224 -32.02 31.22 -6.23
N ASN A 225 -33.12 30.94 -6.91
CA ASN A 225 -33.65 29.58 -7.00
C ASN A 225 -32.66 28.62 -7.69
N HIS A 226 -32.04 29.06 -8.79
CA HIS A 226 -31.02 28.29 -9.48
C HIS A 226 -29.83 27.94 -8.57
N ASN A 227 -29.33 28.91 -7.79
CA ASN A 227 -28.22 28.70 -6.84
C ASN A 227 -28.64 27.81 -5.65
N ASN A 228 -29.92 27.85 -5.22
CA ASN A 228 -30.44 26.92 -4.22
C ASN A 228 -30.44 25.49 -4.72
N GLU A 229 -30.87 25.23 -5.97
CA GLU A 229 -30.85 23.92 -6.60
C GLU A 229 -29.41 23.41 -6.71
N LEU A 230 -28.47 24.25 -7.15
CA LEU A 230 -27.03 23.88 -7.19
C LEU A 230 -26.51 23.46 -5.81
N LEU A 231 -26.85 24.23 -4.76
CA LEU A 231 -26.42 23.94 -3.41
C LEU A 231 -26.99 22.63 -2.88
N LEU A 232 -28.28 22.38 -3.12
CA LEU A 232 -28.93 21.10 -2.74
C LEU A 232 -28.28 19.91 -3.46
N ASN A 233 -27.98 20.04 -4.74
CA ASN A 233 -27.31 18.98 -5.50
C ASN A 233 -25.92 18.67 -4.92
N ILE A 234 -25.11 19.71 -4.58
CA ILE A 234 -23.81 19.51 -3.96
C ILE A 234 -23.93 18.79 -2.61
N ILE A 235 -24.90 19.19 -1.77
CA ILE A 235 -25.14 18.56 -0.47
C ILE A 235 -25.51 17.08 -0.65
N ASN A 236 -26.42 16.76 -1.59
CA ASN A 236 -26.84 15.41 -1.88
C ASN A 236 -25.67 14.56 -2.39
N ASP A 237 -24.85 15.10 -3.30
CA ASP A 237 -23.65 14.44 -3.81
C ASP A 237 -22.65 14.09 -2.68
N VAL A 238 -22.45 15.01 -1.73
CA VAL A 238 -21.59 14.78 -0.55
C VAL A 238 -22.15 13.69 0.36
N LEU A 239 -23.46 13.71 0.62
CA LEU A 239 -24.13 12.71 1.45
C LEU A 239 -24.08 11.33 0.80
N ASP A 240 -24.32 11.26 -0.52
CA ASP A 240 -24.22 10.01 -1.24
C ASP A 240 -22.78 9.46 -1.21
N LEU A 241 -21.79 10.31 -1.49
CA LEU A 241 -20.39 9.89 -1.41
C LEU A 241 -20.01 9.40 0.00
N SER A 242 -20.49 10.08 1.05
CA SER A 242 -20.24 9.67 2.43
C SER A 242 -20.87 8.31 2.75
N LYS A 243 -22.08 8.02 2.25
CA LYS A 243 -22.71 6.70 2.40
C LYS A 243 -21.97 5.60 1.63
N ILE A 244 -21.48 5.95 0.44
CA ILE A 244 -20.65 5.08 -0.40
C ILE A 244 -19.37 4.67 0.35
N GLU A 245 -18.62 5.66 0.86
CA GLU A 245 -17.36 5.42 1.58
C GLU A 245 -17.53 4.59 2.85
N ALA A 246 -18.67 4.78 3.55
CA ALA A 246 -19.01 3.99 4.73
C ALA A 246 -19.48 2.56 4.40
N GLY A 247 -19.59 2.18 3.11
CA GLY A 247 -20.12 0.90 2.68
C GLY A 247 -21.62 0.74 2.98
N HIS A 248 -22.34 1.84 3.18
CA HIS A 248 -23.76 1.86 3.58
C HIS A 248 -24.71 2.04 2.39
N ILE A 249 -24.31 1.65 1.19
CA ILE A 249 -25.25 1.56 0.07
C ILE A 249 -26.02 0.24 0.16
N GLU A 250 -27.27 0.32 0.59
CA GLU A 250 -28.21 -0.78 0.44
C GLU A 250 -28.88 -0.67 -0.92
N LEU A 251 -28.72 -1.70 -1.77
CA LEU A 251 -29.44 -1.80 -3.04
C LEU A 251 -30.80 -2.42 -2.79
N ALA A 252 -31.84 -1.85 -3.39
CA ALA A 252 -33.21 -2.34 -3.33
C ALA A 252 -33.66 -2.83 -4.71
N PRO A 253 -33.21 -4.01 -5.19
CA PRO A 253 -33.53 -4.49 -6.56
C PRO A 253 -34.98 -4.90 -6.70
N VAL A 254 -35.68 -4.24 -7.61
CA VAL A 254 -37.07 -4.52 -8.00
C VAL A 254 -37.17 -4.71 -9.52
N TRP A 255 -38.24 -5.33 -9.99
CA TRP A 255 -38.49 -5.41 -11.43
C TRP A 255 -38.94 -4.04 -11.95
N CYS A 256 -38.20 -3.48 -12.91
CA CYS A 256 -38.49 -2.19 -13.52
C CYS A 256 -38.29 -2.23 -15.03
N ASN A 257 -39.00 -1.33 -15.72
CA ASN A 257 -38.83 -1.10 -17.15
C ASN A 257 -37.79 -0.02 -17.38
N LEU A 258 -36.73 -0.38 -18.06
CA LEU A 258 -35.61 0.56 -18.29
C LEU A 258 -36.00 1.72 -19.22
N SER A 259 -36.90 1.48 -20.19
CA SER A 259 -37.41 2.53 -21.07
C SER A 259 -38.13 3.63 -20.28
N ASP A 260 -38.96 3.25 -19.29
CA ASP A 260 -39.68 4.20 -18.43
C ASP A 260 -38.71 5.03 -17.60
N LEU A 261 -37.68 4.38 -17.01
CA LEU A 261 -36.63 5.09 -16.24
C LEU A 261 -35.86 6.09 -17.09
N ILE A 262 -35.53 5.74 -18.33
CA ILE A 262 -34.86 6.65 -19.26
C ILE A 262 -35.79 7.79 -19.65
N ASP A 263 -37.08 7.50 -19.90
CA ASP A 263 -38.06 8.52 -20.24
C ASP A 263 -38.30 9.51 -19.13
N GLU A 264 -38.40 9.05 -17.89
CA GLU A 264 -38.48 9.90 -16.71
C GLU A 264 -37.21 10.80 -16.56
N SER A 265 -36.01 10.19 -16.66
CA SER A 265 -34.75 10.93 -16.57
C SER A 265 -34.62 11.98 -17.68
N CYS A 266 -35.01 11.66 -18.90
CA CYS A 266 -35.00 12.63 -19.99
C CYS A 266 -36.00 13.77 -19.76
N THR A 267 -37.20 13.45 -19.22
CA THR A 267 -38.22 14.45 -18.91
C THR A 267 -37.75 15.43 -17.83
N GLU A 268 -37.09 14.93 -16.80
CA GLU A 268 -36.48 15.76 -15.76
C GLU A 268 -35.33 16.66 -16.27
N CYS A 269 -34.57 16.18 -17.25
CA CYS A 269 -33.48 16.98 -17.85
C CYS A 269 -33.97 17.93 -18.96
N GLN A 270 -35.22 17.79 -19.45
CA GLN A 270 -35.77 18.58 -20.57
C GLN A 270 -35.66 20.11 -20.37
N PRO A 271 -35.96 20.68 -19.19
CA PRO A 271 -35.82 22.14 -18.96
C PRO A 271 -34.36 22.66 -19.10
N ASN A 272 -33.41 21.78 -19.01
CA ASN A 272 -31.97 22.10 -19.05
C ASN A 272 -31.31 21.85 -20.41
N VAL A 273 -32.11 21.46 -21.43
CA VAL A 273 -31.65 21.21 -22.80
C VAL A 273 -31.30 22.55 -23.46
N PRO A 274 -30.04 22.77 -23.88
CA PRO A 274 -29.64 24.02 -24.53
C PRO A 274 -30.37 24.20 -25.88
N GLU A 275 -30.58 25.45 -26.28
CA GLU A 275 -31.09 25.78 -27.59
C GLU A 275 -30.16 25.23 -28.70
N GLY A 276 -30.72 24.47 -29.66
CA GLY A 276 -29.91 23.80 -30.69
C GLY A 276 -29.42 22.41 -30.36
N VAL A 277 -29.76 21.87 -29.19
CA VAL A 277 -29.46 20.48 -28.79
C VAL A 277 -30.75 19.65 -28.80
N THR A 278 -30.69 18.42 -29.31
CA THR A 278 -31.79 17.49 -29.33
C THR A 278 -31.52 16.26 -28.48
N LEU A 279 -32.45 15.89 -27.58
CA LEU A 279 -32.44 14.61 -26.90
C LEU A 279 -33.01 13.51 -27.78
N LYS A 280 -32.22 12.46 -28.02
CA LYS A 280 -32.60 11.28 -28.80
C LYS A 280 -32.66 10.04 -27.93
N LYS A 281 -33.58 9.16 -28.18
CA LYS A 281 -33.74 7.89 -27.48
C LYS A 281 -33.73 6.75 -28.47
N ARG A 282 -32.97 5.69 -28.20
CA ARG A 282 -32.89 4.51 -29.03
C ARG A 282 -33.06 3.26 -28.17
N TYR A 283 -34.21 2.65 -28.27
CA TYR A 283 -34.60 1.48 -27.50
C TYR A 283 -34.60 0.22 -28.37
N PRO A 284 -34.39 -0.98 -27.79
CA PRO A 284 -34.62 -2.24 -28.49
C PRO A 284 -36.09 -2.40 -28.88
N ALA A 285 -36.37 -3.13 -29.98
CA ALA A 285 -37.72 -3.32 -30.51
C ALA A 285 -38.68 -4.00 -29.51
N THR A 286 -38.15 -4.85 -28.63
CA THR A 286 -38.86 -5.51 -27.53
C THR A 286 -38.25 -5.08 -26.19
N PRO A 287 -38.92 -4.19 -25.44
CA PRO A 287 -38.46 -3.80 -24.13
C PRO A 287 -38.56 -4.98 -23.15
N ASN A 288 -37.58 -5.08 -22.28
CA ASN A 288 -37.51 -6.10 -21.23
C ASN A 288 -37.57 -5.44 -19.86
N LEU A 289 -38.15 -6.19 -18.90
CA LEU A 289 -38.01 -5.83 -17.49
C LEU A 289 -36.68 -6.33 -16.97
N ILE A 290 -36.00 -5.50 -16.20
CA ILE A 290 -34.78 -5.84 -15.50
C ILE A 290 -35.03 -5.83 -13.99
N LYS A 291 -34.29 -6.67 -13.22
CA LYS A 291 -34.37 -6.66 -11.78
C LYS A 291 -33.12 -5.90 -11.23
N GLN A 292 -33.36 -4.67 -10.87
CA GLN A 292 -32.31 -3.77 -10.39
C GLN A 292 -32.90 -2.65 -9.51
N ASP A 293 -32.05 -1.83 -8.89
CA ASP A 293 -32.47 -0.66 -8.11
C ASP A 293 -32.77 0.52 -9.05
N PRO A 294 -34.07 0.90 -9.25
CA PRO A 294 -34.43 1.96 -10.17
C PRO A 294 -33.94 3.35 -9.76
N MET A 295 -33.83 3.61 -8.44
CA MET A 295 -33.34 4.89 -7.93
C MET A 295 -31.88 5.10 -8.28
N ARG A 296 -31.05 4.06 -8.13
CA ARG A 296 -29.62 4.11 -8.46
C ARG A 296 -29.39 4.20 -9.98
N ILE A 297 -30.15 3.45 -10.77
CA ILE A 297 -30.10 3.60 -12.23
C ILE A 297 -30.47 5.02 -12.65
N LYS A 298 -31.57 5.57 -12.11
CA LYS A 298 -32.01 6.93 -12.40
C LYS A 298 -30.96 7.99 -12.01
N GLN A 299 -30.33 7.81 -10.88
CA GLN A 299 -29.24 8.67 -10.42
C GLN A 299 -28.05 8.68 -11.40
N VAL A 300 -27.63 7.50 -11.87
CA VAL A 300 -26.57 7.39 -12.88
C VAL A 300 -26.99 8.03 -14.21
N LEU A 301 -28.22 7.75 -14.68
CA LEU A 301 -28.73 8.34 -15.90
C LEU A 301 -28.80 9.86 -15.84
N SER A 302 -29.37 10.43 -14.78
CA SER A 302 -29.47 11.89 -14.59
C SER A 302 -28.10 12.56 -14.57
N ASN A 303 -27.11 11.95 -13.90
CA ASN A 303 -25.73 12.45 -13.90
C ASN A 303 -25.09 12.41 -15.30
N LEU A 304 -25.24 11.30 -16.04
CA LEU A 304 -24.64 11.16 -17.37
C LEU A 304 -25.33 12.07 -18.39
N ILE A 305 -26.66 12.17 -18.37
CA ILE A 305 -27.43 13.04 -19.28
C ILE A 305 -27.11 14.53 -18.99
N SER A 306 -27.14 14.95 -17.71
CA SER A 306 -26.80 16.31 -17.33
C SER A 306 -25.36 16.67 -17.75
N ASN A 307 -24.43 15.74 -17.59
CA ASN A 307 -23.04 15.94 -18.01
C ASN A 307 -22.93 16.10 -19.54
N ALA A 308 -23.62 15.27 -20.30
CA ALA A 308 -23.69 15.35 -21.76
C ALA A 308 -24.28 16.70 -22.23
N LEU A 309 -25.41 17.14 -21.64
CA LEU A 309 -26.04 18.41 -21.97
C LEU A 309 -25.17 19.62 -21.68
N LYS A 310 -24.46 19.65 -20.54
CA LYS A 310 -23.52 20.72 -20.19
C LYS A 310 -22.33 20.84 -21.15
N ASN A 311 -21.96 19.74 -21.81
CA ASN A 311 -20.82 19.69 -22.72
C ASN A 311 -21.19 19.80 -24.21
N THR A 312 -22.49 19.84 -24.53
CA THR A 312 -22.99 19.93 -25.91
C THR A 312 -23.64 21.30 -26.13
N VAL A 313 -23.05 22.11 -26.97
CA VAL A 313 -23.59 23.43 -27.34
C VAL A 313 -24.56 23.34 -28.52
N GLN A 314 -24.30 22.44 -29.44
CA GLN A 314 -25.13 22.22 -30.65
C GLN A 314 -25.03 20.75 -31.08
N GLY A 315 -26.13 20.20 -31.53
CA GLY A 315 -26.17 18.81 -32.00
C GLY A 315 -27.18 17.94 -31.21
N TYR A 316 -26.73 16.81 -30.66
CA TYR A 316 -27.66 15.92 -29.93
C TYR A 316 -26.97 15.18 -28.79
N VAL A 317 -27.80 14.74 -27.84
CA VAL A 317 -27.47 13.75 -26.82
C VAL A 317 -28.37 12.54 -27.06
N GLU A 318 -27.78 11.35 -27.27
CA GLU A 318 -28.51 10.10 -27.52
C GLU A 318 -28.34 9.15 -26.34
N ILE A 319 -29.47 8.66 -25.83
CA ILE A 319 -29.52 7.61 -24.81
C ILE A 319 -29.96 6.33 -25.46
N SER A 320 -29.18 5.27 -25.28
CA SER A 320 -29.50 3.95 -25.80
C SER A 320 -29.27 2.87 -24.79
N TYR A 321 -29.98 1.74 -24.88
CA TYR A 321 -29.66 0.58 -24.07
C TYR A 321 -29.83 -0.72 -24.84
N GLU A 322 -29.12 -1.75 -24.39
CA GLU A 322 -29.21 -3.12 -24.86
C GLU A 322 -29.24 -4.07 -23.66
N THR A 323 -30.05 -5.12 -23.74
CA THR A 323 -30.15 -6.14 -22.70
C THR A 323 -29.83 -7.51 -23.27
N THR A 324 -29.00 -8.26 -22.56
CA THR A 324 -28.77 -9.69 -22.75
C THR A 324 -29.42 -10.46 -21.59
N PRO A 325 -29.51 -11.79 -21.62
CA PRO A 325 -30.10 -12.54 -20.51
C PRO A 325 -29.42 -12.33 -19.13
N SER A 326 -28.18 -11.85 -19.11
CA SER A 326 -27.36 -11.74 -17.90
C SER A 326 -26.87 -10.34 -17.58
N GLU A 327 -26.93 -9.40 -18.52
CA GLU A 327 -26.43 -8.04 -18.34
C GLU A 327 -27.22 -7.01 -19.12
N THR A 328 -27.14 -5.78 -18.66
CA THR A 328 -27.66 -4.59 -19.34
C THR A 328 -26.53 -3.62 -19.60
N ARG A 329 -26.54 -3.02 -20.78
CA ARG A 329 -25.65 -1.97 -21.25
C ARG A 329 -26.47 -0.72 -21.55
N ILE A 330 -26.14 0.41 -20.90
CA ILE A 330 -26.75 1.71 -21.19
C ILE A 330 -25.67 2.65 -21.67
N SER A 331 -25.88 3.36 -22.76
CA SER A 331 -24.95 4.31 -23.35
C SER A 331 -25.59 5.69 -23.46
N VAL A 332 -24.87 6.72 -23.02
CA VAL A 332 -25.19 8.13 -23.22
C VAL A 332 -24.10 8.74 -24.09
N SER A 333 -24.50 9.12 -25.32
CA SER A 333 -23.59 9.69 -26.32
C SER A 333 -23.92 11.15 -26.57
N ASP A 334 -22.92 12.00 -26.59
CA ASP A 334 -23.05 13.42 -26.92
C ASP A 334 -22.20 13.79 -28.16
N THR A 335 -22.60 14.88 -28.82
CA THR A 335 -21.82 15.49 -29.92
C THR A 335 -21.12 16.75 -29.49
N GLY A 336 -20.73 16.83 -28.22
CA GLY A 336 -20.10 17.98 -27.61
C GLY A 336 -18.60 18.07 -27.91
N ARG A 337 -17.92 18.83 -27.07
CA ARG A 337 -16.48 19.13 -27.24
C ARG A 337 -15.54 17.93 -27.09
N GLY A 338 -16.02 16.82 -26.53
CA GLY A 338 -15.18 15.67 -26.22
C GLY A 338 -14.21 15.88 -25.08
N ILE A 339 -13.42 14.85 -24.80
CA ILE A 339 -12.47 14.78 -23.69
C ILE A 339 -11.09 14.42 -24.28
N PRO A 340 -10.02 15.16 -23.92
CA PRO A 340 -8.65 14.81 -24.30
C PRO A 340 -8.24 13.45 -23.75
N GLU A 341 -7.48 12.66 -24.51
CA GLU A 341 -7.04 11.31 -24.15
C GLU A 341 -6.30 11.28 -22.80
N GLU A 342 -5.46 12.26 -22.54
CA GLU A 342 -4.72 12.43 -21.29
C GLU A 342 -5.62 12.62 -20.05
N LYS A 343 -6.86 13.06 -20.23
CA LYS A 343 -7.83 13.26 -19.15
C LYS A 343 -8.77 12.07 -18.95
N LEU A 344 -8.88 11.13 -19.89
CA LEU A 344 -9.79 9.99 -19.77
C LEU A 344 -9.55 9.14 -18.52
N GLY A 345 -8.29 9.04 -18.07
CA GLY A 345 -7.95 8.28 -16.86
C GLY A 345 -8.39 8.94 -15.56
N ILE A 346 -8.52 10.27 -15.53
CA ILE A 346 -8.75 11.04 -14.30
C ILE A 346 -10.16 11.60 -14.15
N ILE A 347 -11.02 11.56 -15.19
CA ILE A 347 -12.39 12.12 -15.13
C ILE A 347 -13.30 11.44 -14.09
N PHE A 348 -12.92 10.25 -13.61
CA PHE A 348 -13.61 9.52 -12.55
C PHE A 348 -13.00 9.80 -11.16
N GLU A 349 -11.92 10.60 -11.09
CA GLU A 349 -11.38 11.07 -9.83
C GLU A 349 -12.22 12.22 -9.28
N ARG A 350 -12.22 12.38 -7.96
CA ARG A 350 -13.05 13.38 -7.27
C ARG A 350 -12.56 14.77 -7.57
N PHE A 351 -13.52 15.70 -7.88
CA PHE A 351 -13.25 17.12 -8.19
C PHE A 351 -12.46 17.38 -9.47
N GLU A 352 -12.18 16.36 -10.23
CA GLU A 352 -11.58 16.55 -11.54
C GLU A 352 -12.61 17.14 -12.51
N LYS A 353 -12.22 18.25 -13.13
CA LYS A 353 -12.99 18.93 -14.16
C LYS A 353 -12.17 19.00 -15.43
N THR A 354 -12.78 18.69 -16.56
CA THR A 354 -12.12 18.84 -17.87
C THR A 354 -11.85 20.30 -18.19
N ASP A 355 -12.64 21.20 -17.60
CA ASP A 355 -12.51 22.66 -17.73
C ASP A 355 -13.00 23.34 -16.45
N ALA A 356 -12.23 24.32 -15.96
CA ALA A 356 -12.52 25.08 -14.75
C ALA A 356 -13.82 25.94 -14.87
N PHE A 357 -14.27 26.22 -16.08
CA PHE A 357 -15.48 27.05 -16.35
C PHE A 357 -16.78 26.25 -16.33
N ILE A 358 -16.75 24.91 -16.23
CA ILE A 358 -17.96 24.11 -16.17
C ILE A 358 -18.51 24.07 -14.75
N GLN A 359 -19.79 24.47 -14.61
CA GLN A 359 -20.52 24.37 -13.36
C GLN A 359 -20.70 22.93 -12.89
N GLY A 360 -20.36 22.65 -11.64
CA GLY A 360 -20.57 21.37 -10.98
C GLY A 360 -19.42 21.01 -10.06
N ALA A 361 -19.67 20.24 -9.01
CA ALA A 361 -18.69 19.87 -7.99
C ALA A 361 -17.66 18.84 -8.45
N GLY A 362 -17.75 18.28 -9.66
CA GLY A 362 -16.88 17.21 -10.12
C GLY A 362 -17.08 15.88 -9.36
N LEU A 363 -18.27 15.67 -8.79
CA LEU A 363 -18.62 14.46 -8.03
C LEU A 363 -19.49 13.48 -8.81
N GLY A 364 -20.22 13.93 -9.84
CA GLY A 364 -21.19 13.09 -10.54
C GLY A 364 -20.61 11.82 -11.15
N LEU A 365 -19.48 11.90 -11.89
CA LEU A 365 -18.83 10.72 -12.48
C LEU A 365 -18.22 9.78 -11.43
N PRO A 366 -17.49 10.24 -10.40
CA PRO A 366 -17.11 9.40 -9.27
C PRO A 366 -18.26 8.67 -8.59
N ILE A 367 -19.40 9.34 -8.39
CA ILE A 367 -20.62 8.72 -7.83
C ILE A 367 -21.15 7.65 -8.78
N CYS A 368 -21.24 7.93 -10.08
CA CYS A 368 -21.66 6.94 -11.08
C CYS A 368 -20.78 5.68 -11.04
N ARG A 369 -19.48 5.85 -11.02
CA ARG A 369 -18.52 4.74 -10.93
C ARG A 369 -18.75 3.91 -9.68
N SER A 370 -18.88 4.56 -8.53
CA SER A 370 -19.08 3.85 -7.28
C SER A 370 -20.44 3.13 -7.19
N ILE A 371 -21.52 3.73 -7.70
CA ILE A 371 -22.82 3.05 -7.82
C ILE A 371 -22.67 1.80 -8.70
N MET A 372 -22.01 1.91 -9.87
CA MET A 372 -21.80 0.77 -10.75
C MET A 372 -20.97 -0.33 -10.07
N GLU A 373 -19.92 0.00 -9.37
CA GLU A 373 -19.12 -0.97 -8.60
C GLU A 373 -19.96 -1.72 -7.55
N HIS A 374 -20.85 -1.04 -6.82
CA HIS A 374 -21.78 -1.67 -5.88
C HIS A 374 -22.84 -2.54 -6.56
N MET A 375 -23.20 -2.23 -7.80
CA MET A 375 -24.05 -3.06 -8.64
C MET A 375 -23.29 -4.20 -9.34
N ASN A 376 -22.01 -4.41 -9.04
CA ASN A 376 -21.08 -5.32 -9.72
C ASN A 376 -20.96 -5.03 -11.22
N GLY A 377 -21.11 -3.77 -11.60
CA GLY A 377 -21.01 -3.29 -12.97
C GLY A 377 -19.75 -2.45 -13.21
N THR A 378 -19.64 -1.90 -14.41
CA THR A 378 -18.56 -1.01 -14.84
C THR A 378 -19.10 0.23 -15.53
N ILE A 379 -18.29 1.30 -15.55
CA ILE A 379 -18.51 2.48 -16.37
C ILE A 379 -17.31 2.70 -17.27
N GLU A 380 -17.54 2.88 -18.55
CA GLU A 380 -16.53 3.09 -19.58
C GLU A 380 -16.79 4.41 -20.31
N VAL A 381 -15.75 4.99 -20.88
CA VAL A 381 -15.84 6.21 -21.69
C VAL A 381 -15.03 6.05 -22.97
N THR A 382 -15.62 6.49 -24.07
CA THR A 382 -14.91 6.71 -25.34
C THR A 382 -15.17 8.14 -25.77
N SER A 383 -14.10 8.88 -26.13
CA SER A 383 -14.26 10.28 -26.50
C SER A 383 -13.22 10.69 -27.52
N THR A 384 -13.58 11.67 -28.33
CA THR A 384 -12.67 12.33 -29.29
C THR A 384 -12.94 13.82 -29.20
N VAL A 385 -11.88 14.61 -29.07
CA VAL A 385 -11.96 16.08 -28.99
C VAL A 385 -12.72 16.63 -30.23
N ASN A 386 -13.68 17.51 -29.98
CA ASN A 386 -14.59 18.12 -30.97
C ASN A 386 -15.49 17.13 -31.76
N LYS A 387 -15.64 15.89 -31.28
CA LYS A 387 -16.59 14.92 -31.87
C LYS A 387 -17.63 14.44 -30.84
N GLY A 388 -17.34 14.63 -29.56
CA GLY A 388 -18.21 14.21 -28.46
C GLY A 388 -17.66 13.05 -27.66
N SER A 389 -18.48 12.57 -26.71
CA SER A 389 -18.16 11.47 -25.80
C SER A 389 -19.29 10.47 -25.74
N THR A 390 -18.96 9.23 -25.41
CA THR A 390 -19.93 8.18 -25.11
C THR A 390 -19.55 7.56 -23.77
N PHE A 391 -20.43 7.68 -22.80
CA PHE A 391 -20.34 6.98 -21.53
C PHE A 391 -21.22 5.76 -21.56
N THR A 392 -20.66 4.61 -21.22
CA THR A 392 -21.35 3.33 -21.21
C THR A 392 -21.28 2.70 -19.84
N VAL A 393 -22.42 2.37 -19.25
CA VAL A 393 -22.52 1.59 -18.03
C VAL A 393 -22.98 0.18 -18.34
N VAL A 394 -22.32 -0.81 -17.73
CA VAL A 394 -22.63 -2.23 -17.91
C VAL A 394 -22.80 -2.85 -16.54
N PHE A 395 -23.89 -3.53 -16.29
CA PHE A 395 -24.13 -4.19 -15.01
C PHE A 395 -24.90 -5.51 -15.17
N PRO A 396 -24.63 -6.51 -14.32
CA PRO A 396 -25.36 -7.77 -14.32
C PRO A 396 -26.79 -7.55 -13.81
N CYS A 397 -27.78 -8.19 -14.44
CA CYS A 397 -29.15 -8.16 -13.99
C CYS A 397 -29.92 -9.40 -14.47
N GLN A 398 -31.02 -9.71 -13.78
CA GLN A 398 -31.99 -10.65 -14.29
C GLN A 398 -32.88 -9.92 -15.29
N VAL A 399 -33.17 -10.56 -16.41
CA VAL A 399 -33.97 -9.98 -17.49
C VAL A 399 -35.17 -10.90 -17.76
N ARG A 400 -36.36 -10.33 -17.96
CA ARG A 400 -37.53 -11.04 -18.41
C ARG A 400 -38.29 -10.23 -19.47
N PRO A 401 -39.00 -10.90 -20.42
CA PRO A 401 -39.85 -10.19 -21.35
C PRO A 401 -40.94 -9.39 -20.62
N MET A 402 -41.34 -8.30 -21.22
CA MET A 402 -42.54 -7.56 -20.82
C MET A 402 -43.76 -8.32 -21.37
N GLU A 403 -44.67 -8.83 -20.51
CA GLU A 403 -45.89 -9.51 -20.90
C GLU A 403 -46.93 -8.54 -21.52
#